data_5dc79762bf4bfb7aded9d4cb2d2ce67e
#
_entry.id   5dc79762bf4bfb7aded9d4cb2d2ce67e
#
_cell.length_a   1.000
_cell.length_b   1.000
_cell.length_c   1.000
_cell.angle_alpha   90.00
_cell.angle_beta   90.00
_cell.angle_gamma   90.00
#
_symmetry.space_group_name_H-M   'P 1'
#
loop_
_entity.id
_entity.type
_entity.pdbx_description
1 polymer ?
#
loop_
_entity_poly.entity_id
_entity_poly.type
_entity_poly.pdbx_seq_one_letter_code
_entity_poly.pdbx_strand_id
1 'polypeptide(L)'
;MKANEIRLVNVNQDLCKVYFHLNNGKTVVRTMEASEIIAANRLRRTKGEDARIAEYARLFNEKYSEPQEIRHVELNNSERRFFELHHMRFIGILTPDEEDEYQRLLDE
;
A
#
# COMPACT_ATOMS: atom_id res chain seq x y z
N MET A 1 8.09 7.23 -13.36
CA MET A 1 9.03 6.83 -12.28
C MET A 1 9.35 5.34 -12.42
N LYS A 2 10.62 4.99 -12.45
CA LYS A 2 11.02 3.57 -12.55
C LYS A 2 11.22 2.98 -11.17
N ALA A 3 10.97 1.66 -11.03
CA ALA A 3 11.11 0.97 -9.75
C ALA A 3 12.51 1.11 -9.15
N ASN A 4 13.56 1.10 -9.97
CA ASN A 4 14.94 1.23 -9.51
C ASN A 4 15.31 2.64 -9.01
N GLU A 5 14.45 3.64 -9.23
CA GLU A 5 14.60 4.99 -8.68
C GLU A 5 14.03 5.10 -7.26
N ILE A 6 13.25 4.11 -6.85
CA ILE A 6 12.55 4.11 -5.57
C ILE A 6 13.35 3.31 -4.55
N ARG A 7 13.73 3.95 -3.45
CA ARG A 7 14.43 3.31 -2.34
C ARG A 7 13.46 2.61 -1.38
N LEU A 8 12.31 3.22 -1.13
CA LEU A 8 11.35 2.77 -0.15
C LEU A 8 9.97 3.32 -0.47
N VAL A 9 8.93 2.53 -0.22
CA VAL A 9 7.54 2.97 -0.32
C VAL A 9 6.88 2.78 1.04
N ASN A 10 6.39 3.88 1.62
CA ASN A 10 5.60 3.87 2.86
C ASN A 10 4.16 4.23 2.54
N VAL A 11 3.22 3.67 3.29
CA VAL A 11 1.79 3.93 3.10
C VAL A 11 1.17 4.36 4.43
N ASN A 12 0.48 5.51 4.40
CA ASN A 12 -0.45 5.87 5.46
C ASN A 12 -1.81 5.29 5.08
N GLN A 13 -2.18 4.17 5.69
CA GLN A 13 -3.38 3.42 5.32
C GLN A 13 -4.66 4.19 5.62
N ASP A 14 -4.70 4.93 6.71
CA ASP A 14 -5.90 5.70 7.10
C ASP A 14 -6.27 6.76 6.06
N LEU A 15 -5.28 7.33 5.42
CA LEU A 15 -5.45 8.40 4.44
C LEU A 15 -5.24 7.93 3.00
N CYS A 16 -4.88 6.67 2.78
CA CYS A 16 -4.50 6.11 1.49
C CYS A 16 -3.39 6.91 0.80
N LYS A 17 -2.49 7.50 1.57
CA LYS A 17 -1.34 8.24 1.05
C LYS A 17 -0.13 7.32 0.91
N VAL A 18 0.47 7.36 -0.27
CA VAL A 18 1.65 6.56 -0.60
C VAL A 18 2.84 7.50 -0.77
N TYR A 19 3.90 7.22 -0.02
CA TYR A 19 5.12 8.01 0.02
C TYR A 19 6.21 7.25 -0.73
N PHE A 20 6.62 7.80 -1.88
CA PHE A 20 7.71 7.24 -2.69
C PHE A 20 9.01 7.94 -2.29
N HIS A 21 9.88 7.22 -1.59
CA HIS A 21 11.20 7.73 -1.22
C HIS A 21 12.20 7.37 -2.32
N LEU A 22 12.73 8.39 -2.99
CA LEU A 22 13.61 8.20 -4.13
C LEU A 22 15.07 8.11 -3.70
N ASN A 23 15.89 7.48 -4.54
CA ASN A 23 17.32 7.34 -4.30
C ASN A 23 18.06 8.68 -4.19
N ASN A 24 17.50 9.74 -4.79
CA ASN A 24 18.07 11.09 -4.73
C ASN A 24 17.70 11.86 -3.46
N GLY A 25 17.01 11.23 -2.51
CA GLY A 25 16.58 11.83 -1.26
C GLY A 25 15.25 12.57 -1.31
N LYS A 26 14.63 12.68 -2.47
CA LYS A 26 13.29 13.30 -2.61
C LYS A 26 12.20 12.33 -2.23
N THR A 27 11.08 12.87 -1.76
CA THR A 27 9.86 12.11 -1.46
C THR A 27 8.72 12.64 -2.30
N VAL A 28 8.01 11.74 -2.97
CA VAL A 28 6.81 12.05 -3.75
C VAL A 28 5.62 11.41 -3.07
N VAL A 29 4.54 12.17 -2.88
CA VAL A 29 3.34 11.70 -2.17
C VAL A 29 2.17 11.67 -3.14
N ARG A 30 1.42 10.56 -3.13
CA ARG A 30 0.19 10.43 -3.91
C ARG A 30 -0.90 9.77 -3.07
N THR A 31 -2.15 10.19 -3.30
CA THR A 31 -3.32 9.50 -2.75
C THR A 31 -3.77 8.47 -3.77
N MET A 32 -3.83 7.20 -3.38
CA MET A 32 -4.21 6.09 -4.26
C MET A 32 -5.50 5.45 -3.77
N GLU A 33 -6.13 4.67 -4.64
CA GLU A 33 -7.30 3.89 -4.25
C GLU A 33 -6.90 2.77 -3.29
N ALA A 34 -7.77 2.49 -2.30
CA ALA A 34 -7.52 1.43 -1.33
C ALA A 34 -7.30 0.07 -1.99
N SER A 35 -8.05 -0.23 -3.05
CA SER A 35 -7.91 -1.49 -3.81
C SER A 35 -6.52 -1.65 -4.42
N GLU A 36 -5.90 -0.56 -4.85
CA GLU A 36 -4.56 -0.59 -5.43
C GLU A 36 -3.50 -0.85 -4.36
N ILE A 37 -3.66 -0.25 -3.19
CA ILE A 37 -2.77 -0.45 -2.04
C ILE A 37 -2.85 -1.91 -1.57
N ILE A 38 -4.06 -2.45 -1.45
CA ILE A 38 -4.30 -3.84 -1.05
C ILE A 38 -3.67 -4.81 -2.06
N ALA A 39 -3.87 -4.57 -3.37
CA ALA A 39 -3.28 -5.39 -4.42
C ALA A 39 -1.75 -5.41 -4.36
N ALA A 40 -1.12 -4.26 -4.12
CA ALA A 40 0.32 -4.18 -3.96
C ALA A 40 0.82 -4.97 -2.74
N ASN A 41 0.10 -4.90 -1.62
CA ASN A 41 0.43 -5.68 -0.43
C ASN A 41 0.31 -7.19 -0.67
N ARG A 42 -0.64 -7.63 -1.48
CA ARG A 42 -0.76 -9.04 -1.89
C ARG A 42 0.45 -9.49 -2.71
N LEU A 43 0.94 -8.64 -3.60
CA LEU A 43 2.15 -8.94 -4.38
C LEU A 43 3.38 -9.10 -3.50
N ARG A 44 3.53 -8.28 -2.46
CA ARG A 44 4.63 -8.41 -1.51
C ARG A 44 4.65 -9.80 -0.88
N ARG A 45 3.48 -10.32 -0.49
CA ARG A 45 3.36 -11.64 0.13
C ARG A 45 3.77 -12.76 -0.82
N THR A 46 3.36 -12.67 -2.09
CA THR A 46 3.55 -13.76 -3.05
C THR A 46 4.85 -13.67 -3.85
N LYS A 47 5.35 -12.46 -4.10
CA LYS A 47 6.49 -12.19 -4.98
C LYS A 47 7.58 -11.30 -4.37
N GLY A 48 7.37 -10.81 -3.14
CA GLY A 48 8.36 -10.03 -2.40
C GLY A 48 8.24 -8.52 -2.54
N GLU A 49 9.10 -7.81 -1.82
CA GLU A 49 9.08 -6.35 -1.74
C GLU A 49 9.39 -5.68 -3.08
N ASP A 50 10.31 -6.24 -3.87
CA ASP A 50 10.64 -5.66 -5.17
C ASP A 50 9.44 -5.65 -6.11
N ALA A 51 8.62 -6.70 -6.08
CA ALA A 51 7.38 -6.77 -6.86
C ALA A 51 6.36 -5.74 -6.39
N ARG A 52 6.26 -5.52 -5.09
CA ARG A 52 5.39 -4.48 -4.51
C ARG A 52 5.82 -3.09 -4.99
N ILE A 53 7.10 -2.77 -4.91
CA ILE A 53 7.65 -1.49 -5.37
C ILE A 53 7.43 -1.31 -6.87
N ALA A 54 7.64 -2.35 -7.66
CA ALA A 54 7.41 -2.32 -9.11
C ALA A 54 5.94 -2.02 -9.44
N GLU A 55 5.00 -2.59 -8.68
CA GLU A 55 3.58 -2.31 -8.86
C GLU A 55 3.23 -0.85 -8.55
N TYR A 56 3.76 -0.30 -7.46
CA TYR A 56 3.57 1.12 -7.15
C TYR A 56 4.16 2.02 -8.23
N ALA A 57 5.34 1.68 -8.75
CA ALA A 57 5.97 2.46 -9.84
C ALA A 57 5.10 2.43 -11.10
N ARG A 58 4.55 1.28 -11.44
CA ARG A 58 3.64 1.11 -12.59
C ARG A 58 2.40 1.98 -12.43
N LEU A 59 1.75 1.92 -11.27
CA LEU A 59 0.57 2.73 -10.98
C LEU A 59 0.88 4.23 -11.02
N PHE A 60 2.01 4.64 -10.47
CA PHE A 60 2.44 6.02 -10.53
C PHE A 60 2.53 6.50 -11.99
N ASN A 61 3.20 5.74 -12.83
CA ASN A 61 3.39 6.11 -14.23
C ASN A 61 2.08 6.15 -15.03
N GLU A 62 1.15 5.25 -14.74
CA GLU A 62 -0.11 5.14 -15.47
C GLU A 62 -1.18 6.13 -15.00
N LYS A 63 -1.25 6.40 -13.69
CA LYS A 63 -2.38 7.13 -13.11
C LYS A 63 -1.99 8.33 -12.24
N TYR A 64 -0.80 8.34 -11.67
CA TYR A 64 -0.46 9.25 -10.57
C TYR A 64 0.79 10.09 -10.84
N SER A 65 1.24 10.17 -12.09
CA SER A 65 2.44 10.95 -12.45
C SER A 65 2.24 12.45 -12.25
N GLU A 66 1.03 12.96 -12.44
CA GLU A 66 0.71 14.36 -12.26
C GLU A 66 0.49 14.67 -10.76
N PRO A 67 0.92 15.86 -10.28
CA PRO A 67 0.59 16.29 -8.92
C PRO A 67 -0.93 16.30 -8.69
N GLN A 68 -1.33 15.86 -7.50
CA GLN A 68 -2.74 15.76 -7.13
C GLN A 68 -3.15 16.87 -6.18
N GLU A 69 -4.43 17.24 -6.23
CA GLU A 69 -5.06 18.01 -5.17
C GLU A 69 -5.25 17.13 -3.93
N ILE A 70 -5.36 17.75 -2.75
CA ILE A 70 -5.66 17.04 -1.51
C ILE A 70 -7.01 16.35 -1.67
N ARG A 71 -7.03 15.05 -1.42
CA ARG A 71 -8.20 14.21 -1.62
C ARG A 71 -8.42 13.32 -0.42
N HIS A 72 -9.70 13.13 -0.06
CA HIS A 72 -10.12 12.18 0.96
C HIS A 72 -10.60 10.89 0.27
N VAL A 73 -10.09 9.75 0.70
CA VAL A 73 -10.51 8.44 0.20
C VAL A 73 -11.38 7.77 1.26
N GLU A 74 -12.61 7.45 0.89
CA GLU A 74 -13.52 6.69 1.76
C GLU A 74 -13.23 5.19 1.61
N LEU A 75 -13.11 4.52 2.76
CA LEU A 75 -12.90 3.08 2.82
C LEU A 75 -14.24 2.38 3.08
N ASN A 76 -14.51 1.29 2.37
CA ASN A 76 -15.59 0.40 2.73
C ASN A 76 -15.20 -0.43 3.97
N ASN A 77 -16.16 -1.18 4.54
CA ASN A 77 -15.92 -1.94 5.76
C ASN A 77 -14.82 -2.99 5.59
N SER A 78 -14.77 -3.66 4.45
CA SER A 78 -13.77 -4.69 4.17
C SER A 78 -12.36 -4.09 4.07
N GLU A 79 -12.22 -2.98 3.38
CA GLU A 79 -10.94 -2.27 3.23
C GLU A 79 -10.43 -1.74 4.57
N ARG A 80 -11.33 -1.18 5.37
CA ARG A 80 -11.01 -0.68 6.71
C ARG A 80 -10.55 -1.81 7.62
N ARG A 81 -11.25 -2.94 7.57
CA ARG A 81 -10.89 -4.12 8.36
C ARG A 81 -9.53 -4.68 7.94
N PHE A 82 -9.27 -4.73 6.65
CA PHE A 82 -7.97 -5.16 6.13
C PHE A 82 -6.84 -4.30 6.67
N PHE A 83 -6.97 -2.99 6.60
CA PHE A 83 -5.94 -2.07 7.10
C PHE A 83 -5.76 -2.15 8.61
N GLU A 84 -6.84 -2.31 9.34
CA GLU A 84 -6.79 -2.50 10.80
C GLU A 84 -5.99 -3.76 11.15
N LEU A 85 -6.32 -4.89 10.53
CA LEU A 85 -5.61 -6.16 10.77
C LEU A 85 -4.15 -6.08 10.34
N HIS A 86 -3.86 -5.44 9.23
CA HIS A 86 -2.50 -5.24 8.75
C HIS A 86 -1.67 -4.45 9.76
N HIS A 87 -2.23 -3.39 10.32
CA HIS A 87 -1.57 -2.60 11.36
C HIS A 87 -1.33 -3.42 12.63
N MET A 88 -2.35 -4.15 13.09
CA MET A 88 -2.25 -5.02 14.28
C MET A 88 -1.19 -6.11 14.09
N ARG A 89 -1.10 -6.69 12.89
CA ARG A 89 -0.08 -7.67 12.56
C ARG A 89 1.32 -7.07 12.61
N PHE A 90 1.48 -5.86 12.10
CA PHE A 90 2.77 -5.16 12.12
C PHE A 90 3.28 -4.95 13.55
N ILE A 91 2.40 -4.62 14.50
CA ILE A 91 2.77 -4.43 15.91
C ILE A 91 2.70 -5.74 16.73
N GLY A 92 2.31 -6.85 16.12
CA GLY A 92 2.40 -8.17 16.73
C GLY A 92 1.31 -8.52 17.74
N ILE A 93 0.11 -7.95 17.62
CA ILE A 93 -0.99 -8.15 18.59
C ILE A 93 -2.17 -8.96 18.03
N LEU A 94 -2.04 -9.56 16.84
CA LEU A 94 -3.14 -10.37 16.28
C LEU A 94 -3.37 -11.63 17.10
N THR A 95 -4.67 -11.94 17.36
CA THR A 95 -5.08 -13.24 17.86
C THR A 95 -5.03 -14.26 16.72
N PRO A 96 -5.04 -15.59 17.01
CA PRO A 96 -5.10 -16.62 15.97
C PRO A 96 -6.31 -16.47 15.03
N ASP A 97 -7.49 -16.12 15.55
CA ASP A 97 -8.67 -15.89 14.73
C ASP A 97 -8.53 -14.69 13.80
N GLU A 98 -7.94 -13.62 14.30
CA GLU A 98 -7.65 -12.43 13.51
C GLU A 98 -6.60 -12.68 12.43
N GLU A 99 -5.60 -13.50 12.72
CA GLU A 99 -4.60 -13.92 11.73
C GLU A 99 -5.28 -14.70 10.60
N ASP A 100 -6.20 -15.61 10.92
CA ASP A 100 -6.97 -16.36 9.93
C ASP A 100 -7.83 -15.44 9.07
N GLU A 101 -8.47 -14.45 9.67
CA GLU A 101 -9.25 -13.44 8.95
C GLU A 101 -8.38 -12.63 8.01
N TYR A 102 -7.21 -12.19 8.47
CA TYR A 102 -6.25 -11.45 7.67
C TYR A 102 -5.78 -12.25 6.46
N GLN A 103 -5.45 -13.53 6.66
CA GLN A 103 -5.04 -14.41 5.56
C GLN A 103 -6.15 -14.57 4.52
N ARG A 104 -7.39 -14.71 4.94
CA ARG A 104 -8.53 -14.79 4.02
C ARG A 104 -8.69 -13.51 3.20
N LEU A 105 -8.54 -12.36 3.82
CA LEU A 105 -8.63 -11.07 3.13
C LEU A 105 -7.48 -10.88 2.13
N LEU A 106 -6.30 -11.39 2.44
CA LEU A 106 -5.17 -11.37 1.52
C LEU A 106 -5.40 -12.25 0.30
N ASP A 107 -6.14 -13.34 0.44
CA ASP A 107 -6.37 -14.33 -0.61
C ASP A 107 -7.58 -13.99 -1.51
N GLU A 108 -8.35 -12.97 -1.17
CA GLU A 108 -9.51 -12.52 -1.96
C GLU A 108 -9.16 -11.94 -3.33
#